data_b2110ba85940022ec158537547dc19d4
#
_entry.id   b2110ba85940022ec158537547dc19d4
#
_cell.length_a   1.000
_cell.length_b   1.000
_cell.length_c   1.000
_cell.angle_alpha   90.00
_cell.angle_beta   90.00
_cell.angle_gamma   90.00
#
_symmetry.space_group_name_H-M   'P 1'
#
loop_
_entity.id
_entity.type
_entity.pdbx_description
1 polymer ?
#
loop_
_entity_poly.entity_id
_entity_poly.type
_entity_poly.pdbx_seq_one_letter_code
_entity_poly.pdbx_strand_id
1 'polypeptide(L)'
;MPASNFSFDGVHVFLTYPQCPLEREQLRDFLVGTHGAIKFLVARESHNDGSYHLHAYAHFGRRLRCTATSAFDLEGYHPNIQKPRSAKAVAAYCSKDDDSLLRNFEPDELETSSTGWRSLLQNCPDAATFLARVEEHYPRDLCLSLERLLAFCEWRWGRERIGYSGRSRDQFLETDQLRSWVSLTIEVGMYP
;
A
#
# COMPACT_ATOMS: atom_id res chain seq x y z
N MET A 1 29.77 -27.11 5.33
CA MET A 1 29.36 -25.75 4.97
C MET A 1 27.93 -25.58 5.41
N PRO A 2 27.59 -24.60 6.29
CA PRO A 2 26.21 -24.36 6.59
C PRO A 2 25.52 -23.93 5.29
N ALA A 3 24.39 -24.57 4.97
CA ALA A 3 23.57 -24.21 3.84
C ALA A 3 23.15 -22.74 4.02
N SER A 4 23.39 -21.89 3.04
CA SER A 4 22.92 -20.51 3.05
C SER A 4 21.40 -20.55 3.14
N ASN A 5 20.81 -20.02 4.21
CA ASN A 5 19.37 -19.92 4.39
C ASN A 5 18.77 -18.83 3.47
N PHE A 6 19.11 -18.88 2.18
CA PHE A 6 18.47 -17.98 1.22
C PHE A 6 17.01 -18.34 1.09
N SER A 7 16.16 -17.34 1.20
CA SER A 7 14.74 -17.48 0.93
C SER A 7 14.20 -16.18 0.38
N PHE A 8 13.69 -16.23 -0.83
CA PHE A 8 12.90 -15.15 -1.39
C PHE A 8 11.42 -15.54 -1.33
N ASP A 9 10.62 -14.65 -0.79
CA ASP A 9 9.16 -14.79 -0.71
C ASP A 9 8.51 -13.42 -0.92
N GLY A 10 8.04 -13.15 -2.14
CA GLY A 10 7.50 -11.83 -2.50
C GLY A 10 6.68 -11.84 -3.78
N VAL A 11 5.95 -10.75 -4.01
CA VAL A 11 5.22 -10.48 -5.25
C VAL A 11 6.06 -9.63 -6.19
N HIS A 12 7.05 -8.91 -5.65
CA HIS A 12 7.96 -8.03 -6.35
C HIS A 12 9.39 -8.38 -6.02
N VAL A 13 10.28 -8.24 -6.99
CA VAL A 13 11.73 -8.38 -6.80
C VAL A 13 12.44 -7.17 -7.40
N PHE A 14 13.55 -6.79 -6.78
CA PHE A 14 14.55 -5.90 -7.35
C PHE A 14 15.85 -6.66 -7.47
N LEU A 15 16.41 -6.69 -8.67
CA LEU A 15 17.63 -7.41 -9.03
C LEU A 15 18.68 -6.42 -9.49
N THR A 16 19.92 -6.63 -9.05
CA THR A 16 21.08 -5.90 -9.54
C THR A 16 22.13 -6.90 -9.99
N TYR A 17 22.44 -6.94 -11.27
CA TYR A 17 23.49 -7.76 -11.86
C TYR A 17 24.75 -6.91 -12.04
N PRO A 18 25.75 -7.07 -11.16
CA PRO A 18 26.99 -6.29 -11.27
C PRO A 18 27.84 -6.80 -12.45
N GLN A 19 28.51 -5.88 -13.14
CA GLN A 19 29.42 -6.20 -14.24
C GLN A 19 28.84 -7.15 -15.30
N CYS A 20 27.58 -6.94 -15.64
CA CYS A 20 26.81 -7.82 -16.51
C CYS A 20 26.72 -7.23 -17.93
N PRO A 21 27.36 -7.87 -18.94
CA PRO A 21 27.35 -7.38 -20.31
C PRO A 21 26.09 -7.79 -21.10
N LEU A 22 25.18 -8.53 -20.48
CA LEU A 22 23.97 -9.01 -21.15
C LEU A 22 23.09 -7.84 -21.59
N GLU A 23 22.32 -8.08 -22.66
CA GLU A 23 21.37 -7.12 -23.15
C GLU A 23 20.09 -7.10 -22.26
N ARG A 24 19.43 -5.95 -22.22
CA ARG A 24 18.20 -5.76 -21.42
C ARG A 24 17.10 -6.74 -21.82
N GLU A 25 17.01 -7.05 -23.12
CA GLU A 25 16.07 -7.98 -23.71
C GLU A 25 16.20 -9.39 -23.14
N GLN A 26 17.44 -9.86 -22.95
CA GLN A 26 17.71 -11.19 -22.39
C GLN A 26 17.18 -11.28 -20.96
N LEU A 27 17.42 -10.25 -20.14
CA LEU A 27 16.90 -10.21 -18.77
C LEU A 27 15.38 -10.08 -18.73
N ARG A 28 14.79 -9.24 -19.59
CA ARG A 28 13.32 -9.16 -19.75
C ARG A 28 12.73 -10.53 -20.08
N ASP A 29 13.27 -11.21 -21.09
CA ASP A 29 12.74 -12.49 -21.57
C ASP A 29 12.87 -13.59 -20.51
N PHE A 30 13.93 -13.56 -19.73
CA PHE A 30 14.11 -14.43 -18.58
C PHE A 30 13.06 -14.16 -17.49
N LEU A 31 12.85 -12.90 -17.11
CA LEU A 31 11.86 -12.54 -16.08
C LEU A 31 10.43 -12.88 -16.50
N VAL A 32 10.08 -12.63 -17.74
CA VAL A 32 8.75 -12.92 -18.28
C VAL A 32 8.57 -14.42 -18.53
N GLY A 33 9.50 -15.03 -19.25
CA GLY A 33 9.38 -16.44 -19.70
C GLY A 33 9.58 -17.44 -18.57
N THR A 34 10.58 -17.24 -17.70
CA THR A 34 10.92 -18.19 -16.64
C THR A 34 10.13 -17.93 -15.35
N HIS A 35 9.99 -16.67 -14.96
CA HIS A 35 9.38 -16.31 -13.68
C HIS A 35 7.93 -15.81 -13.79
N GLY A 36 7.44 -15.57 -15.00
CA GLY A 36 6.08 -15.10 -15.24
C GLY A 36 5.83 -13.67 -14.76
N ALA A 37 6.83 -12.79 -14.94
CA ALA A 37 6.67 -11.38 -14.61
C ALA A 37 5.59 -10.74 -15.48
N ILE A 38 4.58 -10.14 -14.86
CA ILE A 38 3.50 -9.42 -15.55
C ILE A 38 3.80 -7.95 -15.73
N LYS A 39 4.60 -7.36 -14.83
CA LYS A 39 5.17 -6.02 -14.99
C LYS A 39 6.67 -6.12 -14.80
N PHE A 40 7.41 -5.43 -15.65
CA PHE A 40 8.87 -5.39 -15.57
C PHE A 40 9.40 -4.01 -15.95
N LEU A 41 10.57 -3.70 -15.40
CA LEU A 41 11.43 -2.60 -15.81
C LEU A 41 12.86 -3.13 -15.78
N VAL A 42 13.62 -2.94 -16.86
CA VAL A 42 15.01 -3.32 -16.99
C VAL A 42 15.81 -2.13 -17.49
N ALA A 43 16.79 -1.71 -16.71
CA ALA A 43 17.68 -0.59 -17.01
C ALA A 43 19.13 -1.05 -17.03
N ARG A 44 19.97 -0.38 -17.82
CA ARG A 44 21.43 -0.57 -17.86
C ARG A 44 22.09 0.71 -17.35
N GLU A 45 22.88 0.59 -16.31
CA GLU A 45 23.72 1.64 -15.78
C GLU A 45 25.16 1.45 -16.28
N SER A 46 25.77 2.49 -16.83
CA SER A 46 27.19 2.50 -17.26
C SER A 46 28.06 3.11 -16.17
N HIS A 47 29.16 2.44 -15.82
CA HIS A 47 30.12 2.97 -14.88
C HIS A 47 31.32 3.61 -15.60
N ASN A 48 32.05 4.48 -14.88
CA ASN A 48 33.21 5.21 -15.41
C ASN A 48 34.36 4.28 -15.83
N ASP A 49 34.39 3.04 -15.36
CA ASP A 49 35.35 2.00 -15.70
C ASP A 49 34.97 1.22 -16.97
N GLY A 50 33.86 1.58 -17.62
CA GLY A 50 33.35 0.91 -18.81
C GLY A 50 32.54 -0.37 -18.52
N SER A 51 32.34 -0.74 -17.25
CA SER A 51 31.48 -1.85 -16.90
C SER A 51 30.00 -1.45 -16.92
N TYR A 52 29.11 -2.45 -17.05
CA TYR A 52 27.66 -2.26 -17.02
C TYR A 52 27.05 -2.99 -15.83
N HIS A 53 26.06 -2.36 -15.22
CA HIS A 53 25.15 -3.02 -14.29
C HIS A 53 23.77 -3.11 -14.93
N LEU A 54 23.11 -4.26 -14.77
CA LEU A 54 21.69 -4.37 -15.09
C LEU A 54 20.86 -4.29 -13.81
N HIS A 55 19.91 -3.39 -13.80
CA HIS A 55 18.91 -3.27 -12.77
C HIS A 55 17.57 -3.74 -13.30
N ALA A 56 16.89 -4.61 -12.56
CA ALA A 56 15.57 -5.05 -12.94
C ALA A 56 14.60 -5.00 -11.77
N TYR A 57 13.42 -4.46 -12.03
CA TYR A 57 12.24 -4.63 -11.20
C TYR A 57 11.30 -5.58 -11.91
N ALA A 58 10.75 -6.54 -11.17
CA ALA A 58 9.70 -7.43 -11.67
C ALA A 58 8.56 -7.58 -10.66
N HIS A 59 7.33 -7.62 -11.18
CA HIS A 59 6.11 -7.93 -10.46
C HIS A 59 5.46 -9.18 -11.06
N PHE A 60 5.22 -10.18 -10.23
CA PHE A 60 4.77 -11.50 -10.68
C PHE A 60 3.25 -11.71 -10.65
N GLY A 61 2.48 -10.72 -10.18
CA GLY A 61 1.02 -10.85 -9.99
C GLY A 61 0.61 -11.87 -8.92
N ARG A 62 1.50 -12.78 -8.57
CA ARG A 62 1.34 -13.82 -7.53
C ARG A 62 2.56 -13.87 -6.64
N ARG A 63 2.41 -14.49 -5.50
CA ARG A 63 3.54 -14.70 -4.58
C ARG A 63 4.49 -15.74 -5.14
N LEU A 64 5.73 -15.35 -5.39
CA LEU A 64 6.83 -16.21 -5.80
C LEU A 64 7.64 -16.60 -4.56
N ARG A 65 7.87 -17.90 -4.40
CA ARG A 65 8.74 -18.44 -3.35
C ARG A 65 9.86 -19.23 -3.99
N CYS A 66 11.09 -18.91 -3.64
CA CYS A 66 12.26 -19.68 -4.03
C CYS A 66 13.31 -19.71 -2.91
N THR A 67 13.94 -20.87 -2.77
CA THR A 67 14.99 -21.13 -1.77
C THR A 67 16.34 -21.39 -2.44
N ALA A 68 16.37 -21.60 -3.76
CA ALA A 68 17.60 -21.71 -4.52
C ALA A 68 18.24 -20.34 -4.68
N THR A 69 19.49 -20.18 -4.27
CA THR A 69 20.25 -18.94 -4.45
C THR A 69 20.38 -18.57 -5.92
N SER A 70 20.45 -19.58 -6.80
CA SER A 70 20.56 -19.43 -8.25
C SER A 70 19.22 -19.19 -8.96
N ALA A 71 18.12 -18.97 -8.22
CA ALA A 71 16.79 -18.81 -8.83
C ALA A 71 16.71 -17.68 -9.86
N PHE A 72 17.53 -16.66 -9.71
CA PHE A 72 17.60 -15.52 -10.61
C PHE A 72 18.95 -15.43 -11.36
N ASP A 73 19.71 -16.52 -11.41
CA ASP A 73 20.93 -16.54 -12.23
C ASP A 73 20.58 -16.53 -13.71
N LEU A 74 21.28 -15.72 -14.47
CA LEU A 74 21.11 -15.60 -15.92
C LEU A 74 22.47 -15.67 -16.61
N GLU A 75 22.66 -16.65 -17.50
CA GLU A 75 23.89 -16.82 -18.28
C GLU A 75 25.19 -16.81 -17.42
N GLY A 76 25.11 -17.37 -16.21
CA GLY A 76 26.22 -17.42 -15.25
C GLY A 76 26.41 -16.17 -14.39
N TYR A 77 25.59 -15.15 -14.56
CA TYR A 77 25.58 -13.95 -13.72
C TYR A 77 24.60 -14.09 -12.57
N HIS A 78 25.09 -13.87 -11.35
CA HIS A 78 24.30 -13.93 -10.13
C HIS A 78 23.92 -12.52 -9.67
N PRO A 79 22.62 -12.20 -9.48
CA PRO A 79 22.22 -10.88 -9.05
C PRO A 79 22.22 -10.73 -7.52
N ASN A 80 22.33 -9.50 -7.06
CA ASN A 80 21.86 -9.13 -5.74
C ASN A 80 20.32 -9.10 -5.77
N ILE A 81 19.69 -9.92 -4.91
CA ILE A 81 18.24 -10.14 -4.88
C ILE A 81 17.66 -9.38 -3.70
N GLN A 82 16.80 -8.43 -3.95
CA GLN A 82 16.17 -7.62 -2.90
C GLN A 82 14.64 -7.65 -3.01
N LYS A 83 13.98 -7.60 -1.86
CA LYS A 83 12.54 -7.35 -1.80
C LYS A 83 12.32 -5.85 -1.65
N PRO A 84 11.79 -5.16 -2.66
CA PRO A 84 11.62 -3.72 -2.60
C PRO A 84 10.57 -3.33 -1.55
N ARG A 85 10.86 -2.30 -0.76
CA ARG A 85 9.91 -1.69 0.17
C ARG A 85 8.89 -0.80 -0.56
N SER A 86 9.32 -0.20 -1.66
CA SER A 86 8.52 0.65 -2.52
C SER A 86 8.86 0.35 -3.98
N ALA A 87 7.92 -0.24 -4.70
CA ALA A 87 8.07 -0.51 -6.11
C ALA A 87 8.23 0.78 -6.93
N LYS A 88 7.51 1.83 -6.57
CA LYS A 88 7.61 3.16 -7.20
C LYS A 88 9.02 3.76 -7.02
N ALA A 89 9.59 3.67 -5.82
CA ALA A 89 10.94 4.19 -5.58
C ALA A 89 12.02 3.44 -6.37
N VAL A 90 11.89 2.10 -6.49
CA VAL A 90 12.81 1.29 -7.31
C VAL A 90 12.65 1.60 -8.79
N ALA A 91 11.42 1.73 -9.29
CA ALA A 91 11.18 2.11 -10.68
C ALA A 91 11.79 3.49 -11.00
N ALA A 92 11.61 4.47 -10.11
CA ALA A 92 12.21 5.79 -10.24
C ALA A 92 13.75 5.73 -10.19
N TYR A 93 14.34 4.89 -9.33
CA TYR A 93 15.77 4.69 -9.26
C TYR A 93 16.33 4.10 -10.57
N CYS A 94 15.71 3.05 -11.08
CA CYS A 94 16.13 2.41 -12.32
C CYS A 94 16.01 3.33 -13.56
N SER A 95 15.05 4.27 -13.52
CA SER A 95 14.81 5.19 -14.64
C SER A 95 15.72 6.42 -14.64
N LYS A 96 16.57 6.58 -13.62
CA LYS A 96 17.34 7.80 -13.42
C LYS A 96 18.47 7.98 -14.44
N ASP A 97 19.16 6.88 -14.79
CA ASP A 97 20.40 6.92 -15.54
C ASP A 97 20.32 6.16 -16.88
N ASP A 98 19.13 5.75 -17.31
CA ASP A 98 18.90 5.04 -18.58
C ASP A 98 17.65 5.55 -19.31
N ASP A 99 17.85 6.38 -20.31
CA ASP A 99 16.78 6.90 -21.18
C ASP A 99 16.18 5.82 -22.11
N SER A 100 16.87 4.69 -22.28
CA SER A 100 16.47 3.58 -23.15
C SER A 100 16.07 2.32 -22.41
N LEU A 101 15.61 2.46 -21.16
CA LEU A 101 15.13 1.35 -20.33
C LEU A 101 13.94 0.62 -20.99
N LEU A 102 13.88 -0.70 -20.73
CA LEU A 102 12.74 -1.51 -21.14
C LEU A 102 11.71 -1.58 -20.00
N ARG A 103 10.45 -1.21 -20.28
CA ARG A 103 9.35 -1.34 -19.32
C ARG A 103 8.03 -1.61 -20.03
N ASN A 104 7.09 -2.21 -19.32
CA ASN A 104 5.72 -2.42 -19.79
C ASN A 104 4.67 -1.77 -18.87
N PHE A 105 5.08 -0.84 -18.01
CA PHE A 105 4.19 -0.08 -17.12
C PHE A 105 4.79 1.30 -16.85
N GLU A 106 3.97 2.25 -16.45
CA GLU A 106 4.43 3.53 -15.92
C GLU A 106 4.61 3.46 -14.39
N PRO A 107 5.63 4.14 -13.80
CA PRO A 107 5.88 4.11 -12.36
C PRO A 107 4.67 4.50 -11.49
N ASP A 108 3.79 5.36 -12.02
CA ASP A 108 2.56 5.78 -11.33
C ASP A 108 1.48 4.69 -11.30
N GLU A 109 1.56 3.68 -12.18
CA GLU A 109 0.70 2.50 -12.17
C GLU A 109 1.07 1.48 -11.07
N LEU A 110 2.21 1.67 -10.42
CA LEU A 110 2.62 0.88 -9.27
C LEU A 110 1.99 1.45 -8.01
N GLU A 111 0.72 1.17 -7.81
CA GLU A 111 0.06 1.52 -6.56
C GLU A 111 0.73 0.79 -5.39
N THR A 112 1.21 1.57 -4.43
CA THR A 112 1.45 1.02 -3.10
C THR A 112 0.08 0.73 -2.48
N SER A 113 -0.05 -0.32 -1.68
CA SER A 113 -1.31 -0.62 -0.97
C SER A 113 -1.84 0.59 -0.18
N SER A 114 -0.94 1.44 0.33
CA SER A 114 -1.28 2.70 1.01
C SER A 114 -1.81 3.77 0.05
N THR A 115 -1.33 3.82 -1.20
CA THR A 115 -1.83 4.75 -2.23
C THR A 115 -3.22 4.34 -2.71
N GLY A 116 -3.44 3.04 -2.90
CA GLY A 116 -4.75 2.51 -3.28
C GLY A 116 -5.82 2.82 -2.23
N TRP A 117 -5.55 2.55 -0.95
CA TRP A 117 -6.46 2.92 0.15
C TRP A 117 -6.69 4.43 0.26
N ARG A 118 -5.66 5.24 0.10
CA ARG A 118 -5.79 6.71 0.09
C ARG A 118 -6.66 7.18 -1.07
N SER A 119 -6.46 6.64 -2.27
CA SER A 119 -7.26 6.94 -3.44
C SER A 119 -8.73 6.58 -3.24
N LEU A 120 -9.02 5.40 -2.66
CA LEU A 120 -10.37 5.01 -2.28
C LEU A 120 -11.02 6.02 -1.32
N LEU A 121 -10.28 6.42 -0.27
CA LEU A 121 -10.80 7.37 0.72
C LEU A 121 -11.06 8.77 0.15
N GLN A 122 -10.29 9.18 -0.85
CA GLN A 122 -10.45 10.49 -1.49
C GLN A 122 -11.57 10.51 -2.53
N ASN A 123 -11.80 9.37 -3.20
CA ASN A 123 -12.69 9.30 -4.36
C ASN A 123 -14.03 8.61 -4.09
N CYS A 124 -14.29 8.15 -2.87
CA CYS A 124 -15.58 7.57 -2.50
C CYS A 124 -16.43 8.59 -1.74
N PRO A 125 -17.59 8.98 -2.29
CA PRO A 125 -18.46 9.96 -1.66
C PRO A 125 -19.25 9.39 -0.48
N ASP A 126 -19.46 8.08 -0.45
CA ASP A 126 -20.31 7.38 0.53
C ASP A 126 -19.79 5.97 0.83
N ALA A 127 -20.38 5.37 1.87
CA ALA A 127 -20.03 4.04 2.35
C ALA A 127 -20.31 2.93 1.32
N ALA A 128 -21.38 3.04 0.55
CA ALA A 128 -21.76 2.02 -0.42
C ALA A 128 -20.75 1.96 -1.57
N THR A 129 -20.39 3.12 -2.12
CA THR A 129 -19.35 3.25 -3.14
C THR A 129 -17.99 2.78 -2.64
N PHE A 130 -17.66 3.11 -1.38
CA PHE A 130 -16.41 2.65 -0.77
C PHE A 130 -16.36 1.13 -0.64
N LEU A 131 -17.40 0.50 -0.11
CA LEU A 131 -17.45 -0.96 0.07
C LEU A 131 -17.44 -1.70 -1.27
N ALA A 132 -18.15 -1.21 -2.28
CA ALA A 132 -18.13 -1.79 -3.63
C ALA A 132 -16.70 -1.78 -4.24
N ARG A 133 -15.97 -0.68 -4.06
CA ARG A 133 -14.57 -0.60 -4.53
C ARG A 133 -13.61 -1.45 -3.68
N VAL A 134 -13.85 -1.61 -2.38
CA VAL A 134 -13.09 -2.53 -1.54
C VAL A 134 -13.34 -3.98 -1.99
N GLU A 135 -14.57 -4.33 -2.34
CA GLU A 135 -14.91 -5.65 -2.89
C GLU A 135 -14.17 -5.92 -4.20
N GLU A 136 -14.14 -4.95 -5.10
CA GLU A 136 -13.46 -5.06 -6.41
C GLU A 136 -11.93 -5.18 -6.27
N HIS A 137 -11.31 -4.31 -5.47
CA HIS A 137 -9.85 -4.17 -5.45
C HIS A 137 -9.16 -4.88 -4.28
N TYR A 138 -9.88 -5.12 -3.18
CA TYR A 138 -9.37 -5.69 -1.92
C TYR A 138 -10.28 -6.77 -1.34
N PRO A 139 -10.72 -7.78 -2.13
CA PRO A 139 -11.70 -8.77 -1.67
C PRO A 139 -11.24 -9.54 -0.44
N ARG A 140 -9.92 -9.77 -0.31
CA ARG A 140 -9.36 -10.42 0.88
C ARG A 140 -9.53 -9.55 2.13
N ASP A 141 -9.27 -8.25 2.04
CA ASP A 141 -9.40 -7.34 3.17
C ASP A 141 -10.87 -7.15 3.55
N LEU A 142 -11.78 -7.15 2.58
CA LEU A 142 -13.22 -7.18 2.85
C LEU A 142 -13.60 -8.40 3.67
N CYS A 143 -13.21 -9.60 3.25
CA CYS A 143 -13.55 -10.85 3.95
C CYS A 143 -12.93 -10.94 5.35
N LEU A 144 -11.70 -10.45 5.54
CA LEU A 144 -10.98 -10.58 6.81
C LEU A 144 -11.26 -9.44 7.80
N SER A 145 -11.77 -8.32 7.33
CA SER A 145 -11.90 -7.10 8.13
C SER A 145 -13.26 -6.40 7.97
N LEU A 146 -14.31 -7.13 7.55
CA LEU A 146 -15.63 -6.56 7.26
C LEU A 146 -16.16 -5.71 8.40
N GLU A 147 -16.13 -6.21 9.63
CA GLU A 147 -16.62 -5.49 10.80
C GLU A 147 -15.91 -4.15 11.02
N ARG A 148 -14.58 -4.12 10.83
CA ARG A 148 -13.77 -2.90 10.95
C ARG A 148 -14.07 -1.92 9.83
N LEU A 149 -14.30 -2.42 8.62
CA LEU A 149 -14.68 -1.60 7.47
C LEU A 149 -16.06 -0.99 7.67
N LEU A 150 -17.03 -1.75 8.18
CA LEU A 150 -18.36 -1.24 8.51
C LEU A 150 -18.31 -0.19 9.62
N ALA A 151 -17.55 -0.43 10.69
CA ALA A 151 -17.36 0.55 11.75
C ALA A 151 -16.66 1.83 11.23
N PHE A 152 -15.71 1.70 10.32
CA PHE A 152 -15.09 2.84 9.64
C PHE A 152 -16.10 3.60 8.77
N CYS A 153 -16.94 2.90 8.00
CA CYS A 153 -18.00 3.52 7.19
C CYS A 153 -18.99 4.30 8.07
N GLU A 154 -19.42 3.73 9.18
CA GLU A 154 -20.28 4.41 10.14
C GLU A 154 -19.62 5.65 10.74
N TRP A 155 -18.34 5.57 11.10
CA TRP A 155 -17.58 6.71 11.60
C TRP A 155 -17.40 7.80 10.52
N ARG A 156 -17.13 7.43 9.28
CA ARG A 156 -16.76 8.38 8.20
C ARG A 156 -17.96 9.01 7.51
N TRP A 157 -19.04 8.22 7.29
CA TRP A 157 -20.23 8.61 6.54
C TRP A 157 -21.53 8.35 7.32
N GLY A 158 -21.45 7.80 8.53
CA GLY A 158 -22.61 7.65 9.39
C GLY A 158 -23.27 9.00 9.62
N ARG A 159 -24.56 8.96 9.82
CA ARG A 159 -25.38 10.16 10.02
C ARG A 159 -24.68 11.13 10.95
N GLU A 160 -24.65 12.41 10.55
CA GLU A 160 -24.44 13.49 11.50
C GLU A 160 -25.29 13.14 12.72
N ARG A 161 -24.64 12.94 13.85
CA ARG A 161 -25.37 12.86 15.11
C ARG A 161 -26.15 14.17 15.16
N ILE A 162 -27.45 14.08 14.93
CA ILE A 162 -28.34 15.22 15.19
C ILE A 162 -27.97 15.59 16.60
N GLY A 163 -27.20 16.67 16.74
CA GLY A 163 -26.76 17.13 18.04
C GLY A 163 -28.03 17.24 18.86
N TYR A 164 -28.11 16.56 20.01
CA TYR A 164 -29.25 16.73 20.89
C TYR A 164 -29.35 18.22 21.19
N SER A 165 -30.29 18.88 20.56
CA SER A 165 -30.47 20.33 20.69
C SER A 165 -31.02 20.71 22.07
N GLY A 166 -31.24 19.70 22.91
CA GLY A 166 -31.87 19.91 24.21
C GLY A 166 -33.34 20.24 24.06
N ARG A 167 -34.10 20.05 25.13
CA ARG A 167 -35.39 20.71 25.29
C ARG A 167 -35.12 22.10 25.83
N SER A 168 -35.83 23.12 25.33
CA SER A 168 -35.75 24.42 25.93
C SER A 168 -36.31 24.37 27.37
N ARG A 169 -35.85 25.27 28.23
CA ARG A 169 -36.21 25.25 29.66
C ARG A 169 -37.73 25.31 29.88
N ASP A 170 -38.48 26.00 29.03
CA ASP A 170 -39.92 26.12 29.02
C ASP A 170 -40.68 24.80 28.73
N GLN A 171 -39.98 23.80 28.17
CA GLN A 171 -40.53 22.46 27.91
C GLN A 171 -40.41 21.51 29.10
N PHE A 172 -39.76 21.95 30.20
CA PHE A 172 -39.70 21.19 31.44
C PHE A 172 -40.79 21.69 32.42
N LEU A 173 -41.56 20.79 32.93
CA LEU A 173 -42.47 21.06 34.06
C LEU A 173 -41.61 21.20 35.31
N GLU A 174 -41.35 22.43 35.73
CA GLU A 174 -40.68 22.71 36.99
C GLU A 174 -41.74 22.68 38.11
N THR A 175 -41.60 21.68 38.97
CA THR A 175 -42.43 21.65 40.20
C THR A 175 -41.92 22.72 41.20
N ASP A 176 -42.78 23.21 42.07
CA ASP A 176 -42.39 24.20 43.08
C ASP A 176 -41.30 23.69 44.02
N GLN A 177 -41.22 22.37 44.25
CA GLN A 177 -40.14 21.72 44.97
C GLN A 177 -38.80 21.84 44.25
N LEU A 178 -38.76 21.62 42.91
CA LEU A 178 -37.56 21.75 42.11
C LEU A 178 -37.11 23.21 42.07
N ARG A 179 -37.99 24.16 41.91
CA ARG A 179 -37.67 25.59 41.97
C ARG A 179 -37.03 25.98 43.29
N SER A 180 -37.68 25.58 44.41
CA SER A 180 -37.15 25.85 45.74
C SER A 180 -35.76 25.23 45.93
N TRP A 181 -35.55 24.02 45.46
CA TRP A 181 -34.25 23.34 45.55
C TRP A 181 -33.17 24.04 44.70
N VAL A 182 -33.47 24.42 43.47
CA VAL A 182 -32.55 25.14 42.59
C VAL A 182 -32.16 26.49 43.19
N SER A 183 -33.15 27.26 43.70
CA SER A 183 -32.89 28.55 44.33
C SER A 183 -32.03 28.41 45.58
N LEU A 184 -32.30 27.45 46.45
CA LEU A 184 -31.57 27.21 47.67
C LEU A 184 -30.16 26.64 47.46
N THR A 185 -29.97 25.81 46.40
CA THR A 185 -28.73 25.02 46.27
C THR A 185 -27.79 25.60 45.24
N ILE A 186 -28.31 26.19 44.16
CA ILE A 186 -27.51 26.63 43.01
C ILE A 186 -27.38 28.16 42.97
N GLU A 187 -28.50 28.89 43.13
CA GLU A 187 -28.52 30.36 43.01
C GLU A 187 -27.96 31.08 44.23
N VAL A 188 -27.98 30.45 45.42
CA VAL A 188 -27.43 31.05 46.63
C VAL A 188 -25.96 30.72 46.85
N GLY A 189 -25.32 29.99 45.92
CA GLY A 189 -23.88 29.80 45.97
C GLY A 189 -23.36 28.98 47.18
N MET A 190 -24.14 28.04 47.68
CA MET A 190 -23.74 27.12 48.74
C MET A 190 -22.98 25.90 48.18
N TYR A 191 -21.93 26.16 47.41
CA TYR A 191 -20.79 25.24 47.33
C TYR A 191 -19.52 26.04 47.65
N PRO A 192 -18.75 25.60 48.65
CA PRO A 192 -17.46 26.20 48.97
C PRO A 192 -16.42 25.97 47.82
#